data_071412e579bb0d6ab6e6da1ecf48d034
#
_entry.id   071412e579bb0d6ab6e6da1ecf48d034
#
_cell.length_a   1.000
_cell.length_b   1.000
_cell.length_c   1.000
_cell.angle_alpha   90.00
_cell.angle_beta   90.00
_cell.angle_gamma   90.00
#
_symmetry.space_group_name_H-M   'P 1'
#
loop_
_entity.id
_entity.type
_entity.pdbx_description
1 polymer ?
#
loop_
_entity_poly.entity_id
_entity_poly.type
_entity_poly.pdbx_seq_one_letter_code
_entity_poly.pdbx_strand_id
1 'polypeptide(L)'
;MYPYTAYEDSYIHNAFENAGATLSGVETAYNVLKKKGKIDDTYKFITFGGDGGTYDIGLQSLSGAMERGHDMVYVCYDNGAYMNTGIQRSSATPMYADTTTTPVGSQSNGKMQNRKDLAQVMAAHDIPYVGQSTLLGNMRDLYEKAEKAIYTPGAAFLNVMSPCPRGWRYPTEKIMDICKLAVETCYWPLFEVIEGKWILSYSPKKKLPIEDFLRTQGRFKHLFK
;
A
#
# COMPACT_ATOMS: atom_id res chain seq x y z
N MET A 1 -15.79 5.69 -8.79
CA MET A 1 -15.08 6.73 -8.03
C MET A 1 -15.21 8.07 -8.74
N TYR A 2 -14.51 8.33 -9.78
CA TYR A 2 -14.66 9.53 -10.59
C TYR A 2 -15.87 9.39 -11.55
N PRO A 3 -16.80 10.36 -11.64
CA PRO A 3 -16.79 11.71 -11.06
C PRO A 3 -17.42 11.82 -9.63
N TYR A 4 -17.62 10.74 -8.92
CA TYR A 4 -18.31 10.69 -7.62
C TYR A 4 -17.37 10.87 -6.42
N THR A 5 -16.23 11.54 -6.62
CA THR A 5 -15.34 11.86 -5.54
C THR A 5 -15.94 12.91 -4.60
N ALA A 6 -15.71 12.76 -3.29
CA ALA A 6 -16.05 13.76 -2.29
C ALA A 6 -14.89 14.74 -1.99
N TYR A 7 -13.76 14.59 -2.68
CA TYR A 7 -12.65 15.52 -2.55
C TYR A 7 -13.02 16.87 -3.18
N GLU A 8 -12.79 17.94 -2.45
CA GLU A 8 -12.95 19.32 -2.92
C GLU A 8 -11.68 19.86 -3.58
N ASP A 9 -10.58 19.12 -3.45
CA ASP A 9 -9.28 19.44 -4.04
C ASP A 9 -9.16 18.99 -5.51
N SER A 10 -8.13 19.51 -6.18
CA SER A 10 -7.79 19.07 -7.54
C SER A 10 -7.47 17.59 -7.58
N TYR A 11 -8.09 16.87 -8.52
CA TYR A 11 -7.99 15.44 -8.62
C TYR A 11 -7.63 15.00 -10.05
N ILE A 12 -6.62 14.15 -10.18
CA ILE A 12 -6.20 13.55 -11.46
C ILE A 12 -6.31 12.03 -11.33
N HIS A 13 -7.07 11.41 -12.23
CA HIS A 13 -7.16 9.95 -12.34
C HIS A 13 -6.24 9.44 -13.45
N ASN A 14 -5.42 8.45 -13.14
CA ASN A 14 -4.48 7.84 -14.07
C ASN A 14 -4.68 6.33 -14.20
N ALA A 15 -4.17 5.77 -15.28
CA ALA A 15 -3.97 4.33 -15.41
C ALA A 15 -2.87 3.84 -14.45
N PHE A 16 -2.81 2.55 -14.21
CA PHE A 16 -2.05 1.85 -13.17
C PHE A 16 -0.63 2.35 -12.90
N GLU A 17 0.19 2.52 -13.94
CA GLU A 17 1.63 2.82 -13.82
C GLU A 17 1.94 4.29 -13.57
N ASN A 18 0.99 5.18 -13.86
CA ASN A 18 1.29 6.60 -14.04
C ASN A 18 1.21 7.45 -12.76
N ALA A 19 0.76 6.91 -11.64
CA ALA A 19 0.55 7.69 -10.42
C ALA A 19 1.82 8.44 -9.98
N GLY A 20 2.95 7.75 -9.88
CA GLY A 20 4.22 8.36 -9.51
C GLY A 20 4.75 9.36 -10.55
N ALA A 21 4.66 9.00 -11.84
CA ALA A 21 5.13 9.87 -12.93
C ALA A 21 4.30 11.15 -13.04
N THR A 22 2.97 11.03 -12.95
CA THR A 22 2.08 12.20 -13.01
C THR A 22 2.32 13.14 -11.84
N LEU A 23 2.42 12.62 -10.62
CA LEU A 23 2.64 13.45 -9.45
C LEU A 23 4.01 14.14 -9.47
N SER A 24 5.06 13.45 -9.96
CA SER A 24 6.37 14.05 -10.21
C SER A 24 6.29 15.25 -11.16
N GLY A 25 5.50 15.14 -12.23
CA GLY A 25 5.29 16.22 -13.18
C GLY A 25 4.51 17.41 -12.57
N VAL A 26 3.47 17.12 -11.80
CA VAL A 26 2.65 18.15 -11.11
C VAL A 26 3.50 18.90 -10.09
N GLU A 27 4.24 18.20 -9.24
CA GLU A 27 5.11 18.81 -8.22
C GLU A 27 6.21 19.66 -8.87
N THR A 28 6.84 19.15 -9.92
CA THR A 28 7.85 19.91 -10.67
C THR A 28 7.26 21.19 -11.28
N ALA A 29 6.07 21.11 -11.90
CA ALA A 29 5.39 22.28 -12.46
C ALA A 29 5.02 23.30 -11.38
N TYR A 30 4.51 22.83 -10.24
CA TYR A 30 4.22 23.68 -9.08
C TYR A 30 5.48 24.43 -8.60
N ASN A 31 6.60 23.75 -8.42
CA ASN A 31 7.84 24.36 -7.96
C ASN A 31 8.35 25.43 -8.93
N VAL A 32 8.22 25.20 -10.25
CA VAL A 32 8.57 26.18 -11.28
C VAL A 32 7.65 27.41 -11.20
N LEU A 33 6.34 27.21 -11.04
CA LEU A 33 5.36 28.31 -10.95
C LEU A 33 5.55 29.11 -9.66
N LYS A 34 5.80 28.45 -8.54
CA LYS A 34 6.10 29.08 -7.25
C LYS A 34 7.38 29.92 -7.31
N LYS A 35 8.45 29.36 -7.90
CA LYS A 35 9.71 30.10 -8.12
C LYS A 35 9.55 31.32 -9.02
N LYS A 36 8.57 31.31 -9.94
CA LYS A 36 8.24 32.43 -10.81
C LYS A 36 7.27 33.44 -10.17
N GLY A 37 6.87 33.24 -8.91
CA GLY A 37 5.90 34.10 -8.21
C GLY A 37 4.50 34.05 -8.82
N LYS A 38 4.12 32.96 -9.47
CA LYS A 38 2.79 32.76 -10.05
C LYS A 38 1.83 32.01 -9.13
N ILE A 39 2.34 31.39 -8.09
CA ILE A 39 1.61 30.67 -7.04
C ILE A 39 2.23 31.07 -5.70
N ASP A 40 1.42 31.56 -4.78
CA ASP A 40 1.86 31.95 -3.43
C ASP A 40 1.53 30.86 -2.40
N ASP A 41 0.47 30.09 -2.62
CA ASP A 41 0.00 29.03 -1.73
C ASP A 41 0.99 27.87 -1.64
N THR A 42 0.92 27.15 -0.52
CA THR A 42 1.70 25.94 -0.30
C THR A 42 0.78 24.72 -0.39
N TYR A 43 1.11 23.79 -1.28
CA TYR A 43 0.37 22.54 -1.49
C TYR A 43 1.20 21.34 -1.10
N LYS A 44 0.54 20.30 -0.63
CA LYS A 44 1.08 18.95 -0.50
C LYS A 44 0.49 18.06 -1.59
N PHE A 45 1.31 17.20 -2.14
CA PHE A 45 0.94 16.32 -3.24
C PHE A 45 0.83 14.90 -2.72
N ILE A 46 -0.35 14.29 -2.90
CA ILE A 46 -0.64 12.94 -2.43
C ILE A 46 -1.12 12.12 -3.63
N THR A 47 -0.59 10.93 -3.81
CA THR A 47 -1.08 9.97 -4.79
C THR A 47 -1.41 8.63 -4.16
N PHE A 48 -2.40 7.95 -4.72
CA PHE A 48 -2.84 6.63 -4.29
C PHE A 48 -2.66 5.63 -5.43
N GLY A 49 -2.04 4.51 -5.13
CA GLY A 49 -1.88 3.39 -6.08
C GLY A 49 -2.27 2.06 -5.45
N GLY A 50 -2.92 1.19 -6.22
CA GLY A 50 -3.12 -0.20 -5.82
C GLY A 50 -1.82 -1.00 -5.87
N ASP A 51 -1.78 -2.16 -5.21
CA ASP A 51 -0.57 -2.98 -5.15
C ASP A 51 -0.07 -3.41 -6.55
N GLY A 52 -0.92 -3.85 -7.45
CA GLY A 52 -0.50 -4.19 -8.81
C GLY A 52 0.11 -3.02 -9.56
N GLY A 53 -0.51 -1.82 -9.46
CA GLY A 53 0.02 -0.60 -10.04
C GLY A 53 1.31 -0.11 -9.40
N THR A 54 1.56 -0.45 -8.14
CA THR A 54 2.70 0.06 -7.36
C THR A 54 3.87 -0.93 -7.31
N TYR A 55 3.58 -2.21 -7.01
CA TYR A 55 4.61 -3.25 -6.87
C TYR A 55 5.17 -3.76 -8.19
N ASP A 56 4.35 -3.66 -9.25
CA ASP A 56 4.65 -4.25 -10.56
C ASP A 56 4.80 -3.17 -11.63
N ILE A 57 3.75 -2.85 -12.35
CA ILE A 57 3.84 -2.04 -13.58
C ILE A 57 4.29 -0.59 -13.34
N GLY A 58 3.99 -0.01 -12.19
CA GLY A 58 4.36 1.36 -11.83
C GLY A 58 5.63 1.49 -10.98
N LEU A 59 6.31 0.37 -10.66
CA LEU A 59 7.48 0.41 -9.78
C LEU A 59 8.61 1.29 -10.34
N GLN A 60 8.82 1.29 -11.64
CA GLN A 60 9.84 2.11 -12.28
C GLN A 60 9.58 3.60 -12.07
N SER A 61 8.35 4.06 -12.30
CA SER A 61 7.99 5.47 -12.12
C SER A 61 8.02 5.90 -10.66
N LEU A 62 7.60 5.02 -9.75
CA LEU A 62 7.68 5.24 -8.31
C LEU A 62 9.14 5.34 -7.85
N SER A 63 9.98 4.37 -8.22
CA SER A 63 11.41 4.36 -7.89
C SER A 63 12.10 5.64 -8.36
N GLY A 64 11.85 6.06 -9.61
CA GLY A 64 12.40 7.31 -10.14
C GLY A 64 11.88 8.57 -9.44
N ALA A 65 10.63 8.58 -8.97
CA ALA A 65 10.09 9.70 -8.19
C ALA A 65 10.75 9.79 -6.81
N MET A 66 10.96 8.65 -6.15
CA MET A 66 11.61 8.56 -4.84
C MET A 66 13.09 8.97 -4.94
N GLU A 67 13.82 8.47 -5.95
CA GLU A 67 15.22 8.81 -6.18
C GLU A 67 15.43 10.30 -6.44
N ARG A 68 14.51 10.97 -7.17
CA ARG A 68 14.58 12.41 -7.41
C ARG A 68 14.18 13.26 -6.20
N GLY A 69 13.67 12.67 -5.12
CA GLY A 69 13.34 13.36 -3.89
C GLY A 69 12.17 14.34 -4.02
N HIS A 70 11.20 14.06 -4.90
CA HIS A 70 9.99 14.90 -5.00
C HIS A 70 9.27 15.03 -3.66
N ASP A 71 8.84 16.25 -3.30
CA ASP A 71 8.06 16.49 -2.07
C ASP A 71 6.61 15.99 -2.24
N MET A 72 6.43 14.71 -2.05
CA MET A 72 5.17 14.01 -2.30
C MET A 72 4.94 12.84 -1.34
N VAL A 73 3.69 12.53 -1.10
CA VAL A 73 3.28 11.30 -0.39
C VAL A 73 2.73 10.30 -1.40
N TYR A 74 3.30 9.10 -1.45
CA TYR A 74 2.75 7.99 -2.19
C TYR A 74 2.11 6.97 -1.24
N VAL A 75 0.82 6.73 -1.39
CA VAL A 75 0.06 5.76 -0.59
C VAL A 75 -0.25 4.53 -1.45
N CYS A 76 0.31 3.40 -1.10
CA CYS A 76 -0.08 2.11 -1.68
C CYS A 76 -1.20 1.49 -0.83
N TYR A 77 -2.40 1.34 -1.41
CA TYR A 77 -3.47 0.54 -0.80
C TYR A 77 -3.34 -0.91 -1.28
N ASP A 78 -2.74 -1.72 -0.41
CA ASP A 78 -2.35 -3.09 -0.72
C ASP A 78 -3.45 -4.08 -0.36
N ASN A 79 -4.08 -4.65 -1.37
CA ASN A 79 -5.08 -5.71 -1.22
C ASN A 79 -4.60 -7.09 -1.72
N GLY A 80 -3.35 -7.18 -2.16
CA GLY A 80 -2.68 -8.43 -2.53
C GLY A 80 -3.10 -9.03 -3.87
N ALA A 81 -3.66 -8.25 -4.81
CA ALA A 81 -3.92 -8.66 -6.19
C ALA A 81 -4.37 -7.48 -7.05
N TYR A 82 -4.38 -7.64 -8.39
CA TYR A 82 -5.16 -6.78 -9.30
C TYR A 82 -6.64 -7.11 -9.14
N MET A 83 -7.32 -6.47 -8.18
CA MET A 83 -8.68 -6.87 -7.76
C MET A 83 -9.74 -6.54 -8.80
N ASN A 84 -9.74 -5.29 -9.31
CA ASN A 84 -10.80 -4.80 -10.19
C ASN A 84 -10.84 -5.51 -11.55
N THR A 85 -9.69 -5.89 -12.08
CA THR A 85 -9.57 -6.54 -13.39
C THR A 85 -9.92 -8.03 -13.38
N GLY A 86 -10.13 -8.62 -12.21
CA GLY A 86 -10.55 -10.02 -12.07
C GLY A 86 -9.66 -10.86 -11.16
N ILE A 87 -9.03 -10.24 -10.16
CA ILE A 87 -8.26 -10.92 -9.10
C ILE A 87 -7.03 -11.65 -9.65
N GLN A 88 -6.29 -11.02 -10.56
CA GLN A 88 -5.00 -11.54 -11.02
C GLN A 88 -3.93 -11.35 -9.94
N ARG A 89 -2.93 -12.23 -9.95
CA ARG A 89 -1.79 -12.09 -9.05
C ARG A 89 -1.02 -10.80 -9.29
N SER A 90 -0.59 -10.16 -8.20
CA SER A 90 0.46 -9.13 -8.17
C SER A 90 1.70 -9.65 -7.44
N SER A 91 2.78 -8.87 -7.41
CA SER A 91 3.94 -9.17 -6.55
C SER A 91 3.62 -9.06 -5.06
N ALA A 92 2.56 -8.34 -4.69
CA ALA A 92 2.05 -8.26 -3.32
C ALA A 92 1.22 -9.49 -2.90
N THR A 93 0.77 -10.31 -3.83
CA THR A 93 0.01 -11.53 -3.54
C THR A 93 0.85 -12.46 -2.66
N PRO A 94 0.34 -12.91 -1.50
CA PRO A 94 1.09 -13.81 -0.65
C PRO A 94 1.25 -15.20 -1.28
N MET A 95 2.27 -15.94 -0.82
CA MET A 95 2.48 -17.34 -1.22
C MET A 95 1.23 -18.18 -0.91
N TYR A 96 0.92 -19.13 -1.77
CA TYR A 96 -0.23 -20.02 -1.72
C TYR A 96 -1.61 -19.36 -1.89
N ALA A 97 -1.68 -18.04 -2.08
CA ALA A 97 -2.97 -17.42 -2.35
C ALA A 97 -3.51 -17.84 -3.72
N ASP A 98 -4.77 -18.23 -3.74
CA ASP A 98 -5.53 -18.53 -4.95
C ASP A 98 -5.95 -17.24 -5.66
N THR A 99 -5.57 -17.11 -6.93
CA THR A 99 -5.97 -15.99 -7.82
C THR A 99 -6.33 -16.54 -9.20
N THR A 100 -6.90 -15.70 -10.05
CA THR A 100 -7.29 -16.13 -11.41
C THR A 100 -6.10 -16.50 -12.31
N THR A 101 -4.91 -15.94 -12.04
CA THR A 101 -3.69 -16.23 -12.81
C THR A 101 -2.72 -17.18 -12.07
N THR A 102 -2.98 -17.49 -10.83
CA THR A 102 -2.32 -18.56 -10.04
C THR A 102 -3.39 -19.37 -9.31
N PRO A 103 -4.18 -20.15 -10.05
CA PRO A 103 -5.31 -20.89 -9.48
C PRO A 103 -4.83 -22.09 -8.65
N VAL A 104 -5.63 -22.44 -7.66
CA VAL A 104 -5.48 -23.69 -6.90
C VAL A 104 -6.23 -24.82 -7.58
N GLY A 105 -5.59 -25.98 -7.70
CA GLY A 105 -6.16 -27.18 -8.32
C GLY A 105 -5.29 -28.40 -8.08
N SER A 106 -5.54 -29.46 -8.86
CA SER A 106 -4.76 -30.72 -8.75
C SER A 106 -3.28 -30.57 -9.14
N GLN A 107 -2.94 -29.55 -9.92
CA GLN A 107 -1.59 -29.30 -10.44
C GLN A 107 -0.93 -28.04 -9.89
N SER A 108 -1.62 -27.26 -9.07
CA SER A 108 -1.14 -25.98 -8.57
C SER A 108 -1.67 -25.67 -7.18
N ASN A 109 -0.81 -25.12 -6.34
CA ASN A 109 -1.13 -24.73 -4.96
C ASN A 109 -1.29 -23.20 -4.81
N GLY A 110 -1.66 -22.49 -5.87
CA GLY A 110 -1.70 -21.05 -5.89
C GLY A 110 -0.34 -20.41 -6.21
N LYS A 111 -0.13 -19.19 -5.78
CA LYS A 111 1.15 -18.49 -6.01
C LYS A 111 2.30 -19.15 -5.24
N MET A 112 3.40 -19.46 -5.91
CA MET A 112 4.55 -20.16 -5.31
C MET A 112 5.68 -19.21 -4.89
N GLN A 113 5.65 -17.94 -5.34
CA GLN A 113 6.68 -16.95 -5.02
C GLN A 113 6.32 -16.18 -3.75
N ASN A 114 7.33 -15.78 -2.99
CA ASN A 114 7.15 -14.87 -1.87
C ASN A 114 6.54 -13.53 -2.32
N ARG A 115 5.88 -12.87 -1.39
CA ARG A 115 5.46 -11.49 -1.54
C ARG A 115 6.70 -10.59 -1.62
N LYS A 116 6.70 -9.62 -2.54
CA LYS A 116 7.73 -8.56 -2.58
C LYS A 116 7.56 -7.66 -1.34
N ASP A 117 8.63 -7.32 -0.67
CA ASP A 117 8.63 -6.32 0.40
C ASP A 117 8.87 -4.92 -0.17
N LEU A 118 7.77 -4.25 -0.52
CA LEU A 118 7.87 -2.92 -1.13
C LEU A 118 8.30 -1.84 -0.14
N ALA A 119 7.93 -1.97 1.14
CA ALA A 119 8.36 -1.00 2.16
C ALA A 119 9.89 -1.03 2.31
N GLN A 120 10.51 -2.21 2.28
CA GLN A 120 11.96 -2.35 2.29
C GLN A 120 12.59 -1.79 1.00
N VAL A 121 11.98 -2.02 -0.16
CA VAL A 121 12.45 -1.44 -1.43
C VAL A 121 12.40 0.09 -1.37
N MET A 122 11.34 0.68 -0.84
CA MET A 122 11.23 2.13 -0.69
C MET A 122 12.21 2.69 0.34
N ALA A 123 12.42 1.99 1.46
CA ALA A 123 13.43 2.38 2.45
C ALA A 123 14.85 2.40 1.87
N ALA A 124 15.15 1.49 0.91
CA ALA A 124 16.44 1.46 0.22
C ALA A 124 16.68 2.62 -0.76
N HIS A 125 15.68 3.49 -1.00
CA HIS A 125 15.86 4.77 -1.71
C HIS A 125 16.32 5.91 -0.79
N ASP A 126 16.55 5.64 0.50
CA ASP A 126 16.93 6.62 1.52
C ASP A 126 15.97 7.82 1.60
N ILE A 127 14.68 7.60 1.29
CA ILE A 127 13.66 8.64 1.44
C ILE A 127 13.40 8.96 2.91
N PRO A 128 13.02 10.19 3.24
CA PRO A 128 12.87 10.64 4.63
C PRO A 128 11.88 9.84 5.47
N TYR A 129 10.82 9.30 4.83
CA TYR A 129 9.78 8.57 5.57
C TYR A 129 9.19 7.39 4.79
N VAL A 130 9.14 6.23 5.43
CA VAL A 130 8.38 5.05 4.99
C VAL A 130 7.53 4.55 6.15
N GLY A 131 6.24 4.33 5.94
CA GLY A 131 5.34 3.75 6.94
C GLY A 131 4.61 2.52 6.42
N GLN A 132 4.41 1.52 7.27
CA GLN A 132 3.52 0.39 7.01
C GLN A 132 2.41 0.34 8.05
N SER A 133 1.14 0.32 7.59
CA SER A 133 -0.04 0.38 8.46
C SER A 133 -1.22 -0.42 7.92
N THR A 134 -2.30 -0.47 8.66
CA THR A 134 -3.59 -1.02 8.26
C THR A 134 -4.72 -0.42 9.09
N LEU A 135 -5.96 -0.76 8.76
CA LEU A 135 -7.14 -0.37 9.51
C LEU A 135 -7.22 -1.17 10.82
N LEU A 136 -6.81 -0.58 11.93
CA LEU A 136 -7.09 -1.10 13.28
C LEU A 136 -8.32 -0.39 13.89
N GLY A 137 -8.91 -1.00 14.90
CA GLY A 137 -10.17 -0.53 15.47
C GLY A 137 -10.22 0.95 15.89
N ASN A 138 -9.09 1.55 16.27
CA ASN A 138 -8.98 2.97 16.60
C ASN A 138 -8.29 3.81 15.50
N MET A 139 -7.81 3.20 14.46
CA MET A 139 -7.09 3.81 13.32
C MET A 139 -5.91 4.75 13.70
N ARG A 140 -5.54 4.81 14.97
CA ARG A 140 -4.56 5.76 15.49
C ARG A 140 -3.21 5.64 14.78
N ASP A 141 -2.71 4.40 14.61
CA ASP A 141 -1.44 4.13 13.92
C ASP A 141 -1.45 4.68 12.48
N LEU A 142 -2.56 4.50 11.76
CA LEU A 142 -2.69 5.01 10.40
C LEU A 142 -2.73 6.53 10.34
N TYR A 143 -3.47 7.18 11.26
CA TYR A 143 -3.54 8.63 11.33
C TYR A 143 -2.19 9.26 11.65
N GLU A 144 -1.49 8.77 12.67
CA GLU A 144 -0.17 9.28 13.06
C GLU A 144 0.85 9.13 11.93
N LYS A 145 0.82 8.01 11.19
CA LYS A 145 1.70 7.80 10.03
C LYS A 145 1.33 8.66 8.84
N ALA A 146 0.03 8.86 8.57
CA ALA A 146 -0.42 9.74 7.51
C ALA A 146 -0.02 11.21 7.80
N GLU A 147 -0.20 11.66 9.03
CA GLU A 147 0.24 12.99 9.47
C GLU A 147 1.75 13.17 9.30
N LYS A 148 2.56 12.22 9.78
CA LYS A 148 4.01 12.26 9.60
C LYS A 148 4.40 12.29 8.12
N ALA A 149 3.79 11.45 7.28
CA ALA A 149 4.08 11.42 5.86
C ALA A 149 3.77 12.76 5.17
N ILE A 150 2.65 13.42 5.54
CA ILE A 150 2.26 14.71 4.97
C ILE A 150 3.22 15.85 5.40
N TYR A 151 3.64 15.85 6.66
CA TYR A 151 4.48 16.93 7.18
C TYR A 151 5.99 16.67 7.03
N THR A 152 6.40 15.49 6.62
CA THR A 152 7.81 15.22 6.30
C THR A 152 8.20 15.94 5.01
N PRO A 153 9.24 16.77 5.00
CA PRO A 153 9.76 17.35 3.77
C PRO A 153 10.39 16.27 2.87
N GLY A 154 10.10 16.34 1.58
CA GLY A 154 10.59 15.39 0.59
C GLY A 154 9.66 14.19 0.38
N ALA A 155 10.21 13.10 -0.13
CA ALA A 155 9.43 11.92 -0.49
C ALA A 155 9.01 11.10 0.72
N ALA A 156 7.74 10.73 0.78
CA ALA A 156 7.19 9.82 1.78
C ALA A 156 6.38 8.69 1.13
N PHE A 157 6.48 7.50 1.70
CA PHE A 157 5.76 6.33 1.22
C PHE A 157 4.98 5.65 2.34
N LEU A 158 3.72 5.34 2.08
CA LEU A 158 2.86 4.58 2.97
C LEU A 158 2.39 3.29 2.30
N ASN A 159 2.62 2.15 2.94
CA ASN A 159 2.07 0.86 2.54
C ASN A 159 0.93 0.45 3.48
N VAL A 160 -0.31 0.53 2.99
CA VAL A 160 -1.51 0.32 3.80
C VAL A 160 -2.23 -0.95 3.35
N MET A 161 -2.23 -1.98 4.19
CA MET A 161 -3.03 -3.19 3.92
C MET A 161 -4.51 -2.85 3.91
N SER A 162 -5.15 -3.15 2.78
CA SER A 162 -6.56 -2.87 2.51
C SER A 162 -7.28 -4.15 2.08
N PRO A 163 -7.71 -5.02 3.03
CA PRO A 163 -8.32 -6.30 2.70
C PRO A 163 -9.53 -6.14 1.77
N CYS A 164 -9.55 -6.91 0.68
CA CYS A 164 -10.67 -6.92 -0.26
C CYS A 164 -11.61 -8.09 0.02
N PRO A 165 -12.86 -7.86 0.47
CA PRO A 165 -13.79 -8.93 0.82
C PRO A 165 -14.02 -9.92 -0.33
N ARG A 166 -14.16 -9.41 -1.56
CA ARG A 166 -14.38 -10.22 -2.75
C ARG A 166 -13.16 -11.07 -3.12
N GLY A 167 -11.98 -10.45 -3.18
CA GLY A 167 -10.76 -11.15 -3.60
C GLY A 167 -10.24 -12.12 -2.56
N TRP A 168 -10.35 -11.78 -1.28
CA TRP A 168 -9.95 -12.65 -0.18
C TRP A 168 -11.06 -13.64 0.23
N ARG A 169 -12.32 -13.41 -0.22
CA ARG A 169 -13.49 -14.27 0.01
C ARG A 169 -13.83 -14.40 1.49
N TYR A 170 -14.16 -13.28 2.12
CA TYR A 170 -14.64 -13.21 3.50
C TYR A 170 -15.83 -12.25 3.60
N PRO A 171 -16.69 -12.37 4.65
CA PRO A 171 -17.81 -11.47 4.87
C PRO A 171 -17.36 -10.03 5.16
N THR A 172 -17.96 -9.04 4.51
CA THR A 172 -17.52 -7.62 4.54
C THR A 172 -17.43 -7.04 5.95
N GLU A 173 -18.33 -7.44 6.84
CA GLU A 173 -18.35 -7.01 8.24
C GLU A 173 -17.12 -7.47 9.04
N LYS A 174 -16.32 -8.41 8.51
CA LYS A 174 -15.12 -8.96 9.15
C LYS A 174 -13.83 -8.18 8.83
N ILE A 175 -13.92 -7.10 8.08
CA ILE A 175 -12.70 -6.37 7.63
C ILE A 175 -11.80 -5.95 8.79
N MET A 176 -12.38 -5.42 9.88
CA MET A 176 -11.61 -4.96 11.04
C MET A 176 -10.99 -6.13 11.82
N ASP A 177 -11.71 -7.24 11.95
CA ASP A 177 -11.19 -8.47 12.57
C ASP A 177 -9.98 -9.02 11.78
N ILE A 178 -10.07 -9.01 10.45
CA ILE A 178 -9.00 -9.47 9.55
C ILE A 178 -7.77 -8.57 9.64
N CYS A 179 -7.94 -7.25 9.65
CA CYS A 179 -6.84 -6.30 9.86
C CYS A 179 -6.16 -6.55 11.21
N LYS A 180 -6.95 -6.73 12.27
CA LYS A 180 -6.42 -7.05 13.60
C LYS A 180 -5.65 -8.37 13.61
N LEU A 181 -6.21 -9.43 13.05
CA LEU A 181 -5.54 -10.74 12.96
C LEU A 181 -4.24 -10.66 12.17
N ALA A 182 -4.19 -9.91 11.06
CA ALA A 182 -2.95 -9.72 10.30
C ALA A 182 -1.82 -9.13 11.16
N VAL A 183 -2.15 -8.20 12.05
CA VAL A 183 -1.19 -7.58 12.96
C VAL A 183 -0.82 -8.51 14.13
N GLU A 184 -1.82 -9.12 14.78
CA GLU A 184 -1.64 -10.01 15.93
C GLU A 184 -0.89 -11.31 15.57
N THR A 185 -0.97 -11.77 14.32
CA THR A 185 -0.21 -12.91 13.80
C THR A 185 1.17 -12.52 13.25
N CYS A 186 1.54 -11.24 13.31
CA CYS A 186 2.75 -10.69 12.71
C CYS A 186 2.86 -10.89 11.18
N TYR A 187 1.75 -11.18 10.50
CA TYR A 187 1.71 -11.22 9.04
C TYR A 187 1.92 -9.82 8.44
N TRP A 188 1.36 -8.80 9.11
CA TRP A 188 1.47 -7.40 8.71
C TRP A 188 2.00 -6.57 9.88
N PRO A 189 3.34 -6.50 10.06
CA PRO A 189 3.93 -5.70 11.13
C PRO A 189 3.69 -4.21 10.89
N LEU A 190 3.43 -3.46 11.96
CA LEU A 190 3.28 -2.01 11.91
C LEU A 190 4.62 -1.38 12.27
N PHE A 191 5.20 -0.62 11.35
CA PHE A 191 6.49 0.01 11.53
C PHE A 191 6.61 1.32 10.74
N GLU A 192 7.65 2.06 11.06
CA GLU A 192 8.09 3.25 10.34
C GLU A 192 9.59 3.13 10.06
N VAL A 193 10.04 3.75 8.97
CA VAL A 193 11.45 4.03 8.71
C VAL A 193 11.59 5.54 8.60
N ILE A 194 12.32 6.14 9.51
CA ILE A 194 12.54 7.59 9.58
C ILE A 194 14.03 7.83 9.45
N GLU A 195 14.44 8.51 8.39
CA GLU A 195 15.85 8.75 8.10
C GLU A 195 16.71 7.47 8.20
N GLY A 196 16.24 6.39 7.59
CA GLY A 196 16.90 5.08 7.57
C GLY A 196 16.77 4.27 8.86
N LYS A 197 16.15 4.79 9.93
CA LYS A 197 15.97 4.08 11.20
C LYS A 197 14.64 3.36 11.27
N TRP A 198 14.68 2.06 11.45
CA TRP A 198 13.51 1.19 11.60
C TRP A 198 12.93 1.25 13.00
N ILE A 199 11.65 1.54 13.11
CA ILE A 199 10.92 1.69 14.38
C ILE A 199 9.65 0.85 14.30
N LEU A 200 9.54 -0.17 15.14
CA LEU A 200 8.31 -0.95 15.29
C LEU A 200 7.30 -0.12 16.08
N SER A 201 6.19 0.28 15.44
CA SER A 201 5.17 1.12 16.09
C SER A 201 4.18 0.31 16.94
N TYR A 202 4.06 -0.99 16.67
CA TYR A 202 3.20 -1.88 17.45
C TYR A 202 3.81 -3.28 17.57
N SER A 203 3.75 -3.86 18.77
CA SER A 203 4.11 -5.26 19.04
C SER A 203 2.98 -5.94 19.78
N PRO A 204 2.42 -7.06 19.25
CA PRO A 204 1.38 -7.82 19.95
C PRO A 204 1.87 -8.33 21.30
N LYS A 205 1.09 -8.15 22.37
CA LYS A 205 1.40 -8.71 23.70
C LYS A 205 1.47 -10.24 23.67
N LYS A 206 0.62 -10.85 22.85
CA LYS A 206 0.59 -12.29 22.58
C LYS A 206 0.45 -12.48 21.07
N LYS A 207 1.43 -13.10 20.46
CA LYS A 207 1.37 -13.46 19.03
C LYS A 207 0.40 -14.60 18.83
N LEU A 208 -0.50 -14.45 17.87
CA LEU A 208 -1.43 -15.50 17.45
C LEU A 208 -0.80 -16.38 16.36
N PRO A 209 -1.25 -17.65 16.21
CA PRO A 209 -0.85 -18.49 15.09
C PRO A 209 -1.25 -17.87 13.74
N ILE A 210 -0.41 -18.01 12.74
CA ILE A 210 -0.70 -17.47 11.39
C ILE A 210 -1.95 -18.10 10.77
N GLU A 211 -2.26 -19.33 11.13
CA GLU A 211 -3.44 -20.07 10.70
C GLU A 211 -4.74 -19.34 11.04
N ASP A 212 -4.78 -18.64 12.16
CA ASP A 212 -5.98 -17.85 12.57
C ASP A 212 -6.31 -16.76 11.53
N PHE A 213 -5.28 -16.12 10.99
CA PHE A 213 -5.43 -15.14 9.92
C PHE A 213 -5.77 -15.81 8.57
N LEU A 214 -5.07 -16.88 8.20
CA LEU A 214 -5.26 -17.53 6.91
C LEU A 214 -6.64 -18.20 6.77
N ARG A 215 -7.15 -18.80 7.85
CA ARG A 215 -8.46 -19.48 7.88
C ARG A 215 -9.64 -18.55 7.63
N THR A 216 -9.48 -17.24 7.91
CA THR A 216 -10.54 -16.26 7.66
C THR A 216 -10.77 -15.99 6.18
N GLN A 217 -9.89 -16.48 5.28
CA GLN A 217 -9.84 -16.07 3.88
C GLN A 217 -10.03 -17.27 2.94
N GLY A 218 -11.05 -17.23 2.11
CA GLY A 218 -11.33 -18.30 1.15
C GLY A 218 -10.21 -18.58 0.15
N ARG A 219 -9.32 -17.57 -0.12
CA ARG A 219 -8.16 -17.74 -0.99
C ARG A 219 -7.09 -18.71 -0.45
N PHE A 220 -7.19 -19.12 0.83
CA PHE A 220 -6.30 -20.09 1.49
C PHE A 220 -7.02 -21.36 1.93
N LYS A 221 -8.31 -21.52 1.60
CA LYS A 221 -9.13 -22.66 2.05
C LYS A 221 -8.50 -24.02 1.75
N HIS A 222 -7.74 -24.15 0.68
CA HIS A 222 -7.09 -25.41 0.26
C HIS A 222 -5.96 -25.86 1.21
N LEU A 223 -5.39 -24.96 2.01
CA LEU A 223 -4.34 -25.29 2.98
C LEU A 223 -4.87 -26.01 4.23
N PHE A 224 -6.20 -26.05 4.40
CA PHE A 224 -6.86 -26.55 5.62
C PHE A 224 -7.86 -27.67 5.33
N LYS A 225 -7.65 -28.41 4.26
CA LYS A 225 -8.44 -29.58 3.89
C LYS A 225 -7.94 -30.83 4.60
#